data_f1c05602fdb94228bbd842da4b27e610
#
_entry.id   f1c05602fdb94228bbd842da4b27e610
#
_cell.length_a   1.000
_cell.length_b   1.000
_cell.length_c   1.000
_cell.angle_alpha   90.00
_cell.angle_beta   90.00
_cell.angle_gamma   90.00
#
_symmetry.space_group_name_H-M   'P 1'
#
loop_
_entity.id
_entity.type
_entity.pdbx_description
1 polymer ?
#
loop_
_entity_poly.entity_id
_entity_poly.type
_entity_poly.pdbx_seq_one_letter_code
_entity_poly.pdbx_strand_id
1 'polypeptide(L)'
;MRKLQLKTKILASVASISLGLTGLASANDDVYGPFPVTLKGYSGDCTNTVSYSGQIARHVQHDSLKDRSTKGSYAEMNAYYSGSDKNKQIWAPASKDGFPIKQTLLNEISSGKNLSGKTYKGTITAWPNNMTGPEVIDFWMNKATANPKDVSVGLNYQQLLSKFIMGAVFYNQAVDNYLDEKMGADTKPNDKPYKDGACYTGKEHSWDEAFGYWGAAAHSLLLSAEQNYNVAKKKDLASAD
;
A
#
# COMPACT_ATOMS: atom_id res chain seq x y z
N MET A 1 37.94 -5.60 -8.71
CA MET A 1 37.13 -5.49 -7.47
C MET A 1 37.46 -4.16 -6.80
N ARG A 2 36.62 -3.15 -7.00
CA ARG A 2 36.76 -1.84 -6.33
C ARG A 2 35.78 -1.80 -5.15
N LYS A 3 36.34 -1.73 -3.94
CA LYS A 3 35.57 -1.52 -2.71
C LYS A 3 35.05 -0.08 -2.70
N LEU A 4 33.73 0.08 -2.74
CA LEU A 4 33.07 1.35 -2.53
C LEU A 4 33.08 1.66 -1.02
N GLN A 5 33.87 2.63 -0.60
CA GLN A 5 33.87 3.16 0.77
C GLN A 5 32.76 4.22 0.86
N LEU A 6 31.67 3.89 1.48
CA LEU A 6 30.62 4.84 1.82
C LEU A 6 31.09 5.66 3.04
N LYS A 7 31.54 6.89 2.82
CA LYS A 7 31.88 7.82 3.92
C LYS A 7 30.62 8.56 4.36
N THR A 8 30.03 8.12 5.44
CA THR A 8 29.00 8.84 6.17
C THR A 8 29.58 10.12 6.76
N LYS A 9 29.15 11.28 6.28
CA LYS A 9 29.31 12.56 6.97
C LYS A 9 27.93 13.13 7.24
N ILE A 10 27.40 12.84 8.43
CA ILE A 10 26.29 13.56 9.00
C ILE A 10 26.88 14.80 9.68
N LEU A 11 26.66 15.96 9.11
CA LEU A 11 26.88 17.24 9.80
C LEU A 11 25.58 17.60 10.52
N ALA A 12 25.60 17.44 11.82
CA ALA A 12 24.60 18.02 12.69
C ALA A 12 24.90 19.51 12.88
N SER A 13 24.10 20.38 12.29
CA SER A 13 24.06 21.80 12.66
C SER A 13 22.84 22.02 13.56
N VAL A 14 23.10 22.07 14.86
CA VAL A 14 22.14 22.50 15.87
C VAL A 14 22.11 24.03 15.86
N ALA A 15 21.06 24.61 15.29
CA ALA A 15 20.70 25.99 15.54
C ALA A 15 19.57 26.02 16.53
N SER A 16 19.89 26.30 17.79
CA SER A 16 18.91 26.52 18.86
C SER A 16 18.19 27.84 18.63
N ILE A 17 16.93 27.77 18.21
CA ILE A 17 16.00 28.90 18.33
C ILE A 17 14.91 28.45 19.30
N SER A 18 15.06 28.88 20.55
CA SER A 18 14.04 28.79 21.58
C SER A 18 12.95 29.83 21.30
N LEU A 19 11.85 29.43 20.71
CA LEU A 19 10.59 30.17 20.71
C LEU A 19 9.50 29.23 21.20
N GLY A 20 8.81 29.67 22.25
CA GLY A 20 7.83 28.89 22.98
C GLY A 20 6.77 28.26 22.07
N LEU A 21 6.72 26.96 22.08
CA LEU A 21 5.65 26.14 21.53
C LEU A 21 4.99 25.40 22.70
N THR A 22 3.91 26.01 23.19
CA THR A 22 2.94 25.30 24.01
C THR A 22 2.27 24.24 23.15
N GLY A 23 2.47 22.98 23.47
CA GLY A 23 1.53 21.90 23.12
C GLY A 23 1.60 21.33 21.72
N LEU A 24 2.78 21.02 21.19
CA LEU A 24 2.87 19.95 20.18
C LEU A 24 2.90 18.63 20.93
N ALA A 25 1.82 17.84 20.80
CA ALA A 25 1.91 16.43 21.13
C ALA A 25 3.11 15.89 20.35
N SER A 26 4.11 15.36 21.07
CA SER A 26 5.25 14.67 20.47
C SER A 26 4.66 13.56 19.62
N ALA A 27 4.78 13.67 18.30
CA ALA A 27 4.51 12.54 17.45
C ALA A 27 5.41 11.40 17.96
N ASN A 28 4.82 10.27 18.30
CA ASN A 28 5.61 9.11 18.67
C ASN A 28 6.34 8.67 17.39
N ASP A 29 7.66 8.83 17.36
CA ASP A 29 8.50 8.52 16.19
C ASP A 29 8.36 7.06 15.72
N ASP A 30 7.79 6.20 16.58
CA ASP A 30 7.53 4.79 16.29
C ASP A 30 6.15 4.53 15.64
N VAL A 31 5.33 5.57 15.42
CA VAL A 31 4.01 5.47 14.78
C VAL A 31 3.96 6.34 13.52
N TYR A 32 3.52 5.76 12.42
CA TYR A 32 3.33 6.50 11.18
C TYR A 32 2.12 7.45 11.25
N GLY A 33 2.37 8.69 11.61
CA GLY A 33 1.34 9.71 11.80
C GLY A 33 0.57 9.60 13.14
N PRO A 34 -0.33 10.56 13.40
CA PRO A 34 -0.59 11.72 12.54
C PRO A 34 0.60 12.68 12.46
N PHE A 35 0.83 13.28 11.28
CA PHE A 35 1.86 14.30 11.10
C PHE A 35 1.24 15.69 11.06
N PRO A 36 1.82 16.69 11.74
CA PRO A 36 1.31 18.06 11.75
C PRO A 36 1.45 18.71 10.38
N VAL A 37 0.58 19.68 10.09
CA VAL A 37 0.69 20.50 8.88
C VAL A 37 1.87 21.46 9.00
N THR A 38 2.85 21.32 8.10
CA THR A 38 4.05 22.16 8.04
C THR A 38 4.05 23.11 6.82
N LEU A 39 3.04 23.01 5.96
CA LEU A 39 2.91 23.81 4.75
C LEU A 39 2.72 25.30 5.08
N LYS A 40 3.69 26.13 4.70
CA LYS A 40 3.64 27.58 4.93
C LYS A 40 2.44 28.21 4.23
N GLY A 41 1.73 29.08 4.98
CA GLY A 41 0.56 29.79 4.47
C GLY A 41 -0.74 28.97 4.42
N TYR A 42 -0.71 27.72 4.88
CA TYR A 42 -1.95 26.97 5.03
C TYR A 42 -2.80 27.55 6.17
N SER A 43 -4.09 27.81 5.89
CA SER A 43 -5.03 28.44 6.82
C SER A 43 -6.33 27.64 6.99
N GLY A 44 -6.40 26.40 6.51
CA GLY A 44 -7.57 25.55 6.66
C GLY A 44 -7.57 24.73 7.96
N ASP A 45 -8.57 23.89 8.13
CA ASP A 45 -8.84 23.13 9.37
C ASP A 45 -8.10 21.77 9.45
N CYS A 46 -7.27 21.47 8.48
CA CYS A 46 -6.53 20.21 8.46
C CYS A 46 -5.49 20.15 9.58
N THR A 47 -5.49 19.10 10.37
CA THR A 47 -4.57 18.88 11.50
C THR A 47 -3.59 17.73 11.26
N ASN A 48 -3.77 16.98 10.17
CA ASN A 48 -2.98 15.79 9.84
C ASN A 48 -2.76 15.71 8.33
N THR A 49 -1.51 15.52 7.91
CA THR A 49 -1.13 15.44 6.49
C THR A 49 -1.23 14.04 5.90
N VAL A 50 -1.40 13.00 6.73
CA VAL A 50 -1.43 11.59 6.27
C VAL A 50 -2.59 11.31 5.32
N SER A 51 -2.29 10.77 4.14
CA SER A 51 -3.29 10.53 3.10
C SER A 51 -2.97 9.30 2.24
N TYR A 52 -3.35 8.09 2.70
CA TYR A 52 -3.14 6.82 1.95
C TYR A 52 -4.33 5.87 1.95
N SER A 53 -5.55 6.33 2.21
CA SER A 53 -6.76 5.49 2.22
C SER A 53 -6.99 4.73 0.89
N GLY A 54 -6.59 5.34 -0.24
CA GLY A 54 -6.68 4.70 -1.55
C GLY A 54 -5.79 3.47 -1.69
N GLN A 55 -4.67 3.42 -1.01
CA GLN A 55 -3.74 2.30 -0.98
C GLN A 55 -4.30 1.17 -0.11
N ILE A 56 -4.86 1.53 1.05
CA ILE A 56 -5.57 0.57 1.91
C ILE A 56 -6.73 -0.09 1.16
N ALA A 57 -7.55 0.68 0.43
CA ALA A 57 -8.61 0.12 -0.40
C ALA A 57 -8.08 -0.92 -1.41
N ARG A 58 -6.90 -0.70 -1.99
CA ARG A 58 -6.28 -1.65 -2.92
C ARG A 58 -5.78 -2.93 -2.23
N HIS A 59 -5.24 -2.84 -1.00
CA HIS A 59 -4.90 -4.02 -0.23
C HIS A 59 -6.14 -4.88 0.05
N VAL A 60 -7.24 -4.25 0.44
CA VAL A 60 -8.50 -4.94 0.69
C VAL A 60 -9.10 -5.52 -0.61
N GLN A 61 -8.96 -4.81 -1.75
CA GLN A 61 -9.31 -5.36 -3.06
C GLN A 61 -8.50 -6.62 -3.40
N HIS A 62 -7.18 -6.59 -3.14
CA HIS A 62 -6.30 -7.75 -3.38
C HIS A 62 -6.68 -8.93 -2.49
N ASP A 63 -6.94 -8.72 -1.21
CA ASP A 63 -7.37 -9.78 -0.30
C ASP A 63 -8.72 -10.37 -0.72
N SER A 64 -9.65 -9.53 -1.14
CA SER A 64 -10.95 -9.95 -1.65
C SER A 64 -10.83 -10.74 -2.96
N LEU A 65 -9.98 -10.29 -3.88
CA LEU A 65 -9.65 -11.02 -5.11
C LEU A 65 -9.06 -12.40 -4.78
N LYS A 66 -8.13 -12.46 -3.85
CA LYS A 66 -7.53 -13.72 -3.40
C LYS A 66 -8.56 -14.67 -2.80
N ASP A 67 -9.51 -14.17 -2.00
CA ASP A 67 -10.61 -15.00 -1.51
C ASP A 67 -11.47 -15.54 -2.66
N ARG A 68 -11.84 -14.69 -3.62
CA ARG A 68 -12.63 -15.10 -4.79
C ARG A 68 -11.90 -16.09 -5.69
N SER A 69 -10.59 -16.04 -5.76
CA SER A 69 -9.81 -16.99 -6.55
C SER A 69 -9.92 -18.45 -6.06
N THR A 70 -10.31 -18.67 -4.80
CA THR A 70 -10.62 -20.02 -4.30
C THR A 70 -11.99 -20.54 -4.76
N LYS A 71 -12.86 -19.65 -5.22
CA LYS A 71 -14.22 -19.94 -5.68
C LYS A 71 -14.27 -20.22 -7.19
N GLY A 72 -13.18 -19.99 -7.92
CA GLY A 72 -13.09 -20.25 -9.34
C GLY A 72 -13.94 -19.33 -10.23
N SER A 73 -14.18 -18.07 -9.83
CA SER A 73 -14.93 -17.11 -10.65
C SER A 73 -14.05 -16.04 -11.26
N TYR A 74 -13.76 -16.17 -12.55
CA TYR A 74 -13.02 -15.13 -13.29
C TYR A 74 -13.71 -13.76 -13.21
N ALA A 75 -15.02 -13.70 -13.44
CA ALA A 75 -15.77 -12.44 -13.44
C ALA A 75 -15.67 -11.72 -12.08
N GLU A 76 -15.78 -12.46 -10.97
CA GLU A 76 -15.61 -11.90 -9.63
C GLU A 76 -14.19 -11.42 -9.38
N MET A 77 -13.17 -12.23 -9.72
CA MET A 77 -11.77 -11.81 -9.59
C MET A 77 -11.48 -10.55 -10.41
N ASN A 78 -11.93 -10.52 -11.66
CA ASN A 78 -11.72 -9.37 -12.54
C ASN A 78 -12.46 -8.12 -12.05
N ALA A 79 -13.62 -8.24 -11.44
CA ALA A 79 -14.32 -7.10 -10.87
C ALA A 79 -13.52 -6.43 -9.73
N TYR A 80 -12.82 -7.21 -8.90
CA TYR A 80 -11.88 -6.65 -7.91
C TYR A 80 -10.61 -6.10 -8.56
N TYR A 81 -10.08 -6.77 -9.56
CA TYR A 81 -8.88 -6.32 -10.26
C TYR A 81 -9.09 -4.99 -11.00
N SER A 82 -10.15 -4.91 -11.80
CA SER A 82 -10.49 -3.73 -12.61
C SER A 82 -11.13 -2.60 -11.80
N GLY A 83 -11.70 -2.89 -10.62
CA GLY A 83 -12.48 -1.93 -9.85
C GLY A 83 -13.79 -1.52 -10.55
N SER A 84 -14.33 -2.38 -11.42
CA SER A 84 -15.52 -2.10 -12.21
C SER A 84 -16.79 -1.96 -11.35
N ASP A 85 -16.84 -2.65 -10.21
CA ASP A 85 -17.91 -2.52 -9.22
C ASP A 85 -17.41 -1.73 -8.00
N LYS A 86 -17.82 -0.47 -7.91
CA LYS A 86 -17.41 0.44 -6.83
C LYS A 86 -17.98 0.07 -5.45
N ASN A 87 -19.10 -0.61 -5.44
CA ASN A 87 -19.78 -1.04 -4.21
C ASN A 87 -19.51 -2.49 -3.85
N LYS A 88 -18.43 -3.07 -4.36
CA LYS A 88 -18.12 -4.46 -4.13
C LYS A 88 -17.88 -4.76 -2.66
N GLN A 89 -18.46 -5.86 -2.20
CA GLN A 89 -18.31 -6.34 -0.84
C GLN A 89 -16.86 -6.68 -0.51
N ILE A 90 -16.43 -6.37 0.70
CA ILE A 90 -15.13 -6.76 1.22
C ILE A 90 -15.18 -8.23 1.63
N TRP A 91 -14.31 -9.04 1.03
CA TRP A 91 -14.09 -10.46 1.36
C TRP A 91 -12.71 -10.66 1.99
N ALA A 92 -12.35 -9.81 2.93
CA ALA A 92 -11.10 -9.97 3.65
C ALA A 92 -11.24 -11.06 4.74
N PRO A 93 -10.30 -12.02 4.83
CA PRO A 93 -10.34 -13.04 5.89
C PRO A 93 -10.37 -12.47 7.31
N ALA A 94 -9.86 -11.27 7.51
CA ALA A 94 -9.92 -10.54 8.78
C ALA A 94 -11.35 -10.31 9.27
N SER A 95 -12.33 -10.17 8.37
CA SER A 95 -13.74 -9.98 8.75
C SER A 95 -14.40 -11.21 9.38
N LYS A 96 -13.73 -12.38 9.36
CA LYS A 96 -14.28 -13.62 9.91
C LYS A 96 -14.07 -13.80 11.40
N ASP A 97 -13.02 -13.24 11.95
CA ASP A 97 -12.51 -13.60 13.28
C ASP A 97 -12.65 -12.45 14.29
N GLY A 98 -13.67 -11.60 14.12
CA GLY A 98 -13.90 -10.45 15.01
C GLY A 98 -12.90 -9.31 14.82
N PHE A 99 -12.09 -9.32 13.78
CA PHE A 99 -11.24 -8.19 13.44
C PHE A 99 -12.12 -6.99 13.10
N PRO A 100 -11.93 -5.83 13.71
CA PRO A 100 -12.86 -4.71 13.60
C PRO A 100 -12.72 -3.95 12.29
N ILE A 101 -12.90 -4.62 11.15
CA ILE A 101 -13.12 -3.91 9.89
C ILE A 101 -14.53 -3.32 9.95
N LYS A 102 -14.59 -2.02 10.10
CA LYS A 102 -15.85 -1.26 10.18
C LYS A 102 -16.56 -1.19 8.82
N GLN A 103 -15.78 -1.21 7.74
CA GLN A 103 -16.28 -1.09 6.37
C GLN A 103 -16.69 -2.47 5.84
N THR A 104 -17.80 -2.51 5.13
CA THR A 104 -18.29 -3.70 4.45
C THR A 104 -18.13 -3.62 2.93
N LEU A 105 -18.04 -2.41 2.39
CA LEU A 105 -17.89 -2.12 0.97
C LEU A 105 -16.57 -1.38 0.70
N LEU A 106 -15.93 -1.68 -0.42
CA LEU A 106 -14.67 -1.04 -0.83
C LEU A 106 -14.81 0.49 -0.95
N ASN A 107 -15.97 0.96 -1.39
CA ASN A 107 -16.24 2.39 -1.57
C ASN A 107 -16.27 3.18 -0.25
N GLU A 108 -16.52 2.52 0.85
CA GLU A 108 -16.50 3.12 2.20
C GLU A 108 -15.06 3.41 2.68
N ILE A 109 -14.05 2.72 2.14
CA ILE A 109 -12.63 3.00 2.42
C ILE A 109 -12.15 4.11 1.50
N SER A 110 -12.28 3.93 0.19
CA SER A 110 -11.91 4.92 -0.82
C SER A 110 -12.55 4.57 -2.17
N SER A 111 -13.31 5.50 -2.74
CA SER A 111 -14.04 5.25 -3.98
C SER A 111 -13.13 5.24 -5.21
N GLY A 112 -13.56 4.49 -6.25
CA GLY A 112 -12.96 4.51 -7.57
C GLY A 112 -11.55 3.93 -7.66
N LYS A 113 -11.12 3.12 -6.68
CA LYS A 113 -9.80 2.48 -6.70
C LYS A 113 -9.85 1.17 -7.47
N ASN A 114 -8.70 0.83 -8.07
CA ASN A 114 -8.51 -0.43 -8.81
C ASN A 114 -7.05 -0.88 -8.72
N LEU A 115 -6.78 -2.14 -9.01
CA LEU A 115 -5.44 -2.72 -9.10
C LEU A 115 -4.87 -2.58 -10.52
N SER A 116 -5.70 -2.72 -11.55
CA SER A 116 -5.31 -2.76 -12.95
C SER A 116 -4.57 -1.51 -13.41
N GLY A 117 -5.02 -0.32 -12.99
CA GLY A 117 -4.37 0.96 -13.30
C GLY A 117 -3.02 1.16 -12.61
N LYS A 118 -2.71 0.32 -11.62
CA LYS A 118 -1.47 0.39 -10.82
C LYS A 118 -0.52 -0.79 -11.06
N THR A 119 -0.93 -1.72 -11.90
CA THR A 119 -0.11 -2.87 -12.28
C THR A 119 1.05 -2.44 -13.16
N TYR A 120 2.25 -2.98 -12.90
CA TYR A 120 3.41 -2.85 -13.78
C TYR A 120 3.06 -3.23 -15.22
N LYS A 121 3.39 -2.37 -16.17
CA LYS A 121 2.98 -2.51 -17.58
C LYS A 121 4.05 -3.14 -18.47
N GLY A 122 5.27 -3.27 -17.97
CA GLY A 122 6.37 -3.85 -18.73
C GLY A 122 6.20 -5.37 -18.94
N THR A 123 7.01 -5.89 -19.83
CA THR A 123 7.05 -7.32 -20.15
C THR A 123 7.79 -8.09 -19.07
N ILE A 124 7.19 -9.16 -18.60
CA ILE A 124 7.82 -10.16 -17.74
C ILE A 124 8.45 -11.21 -18.66
N THR A 125 9.76 -11.20 -18.72
CA THR A 125 10.51 -12.10 -19.61
C THR A 125 10.51 -13.55 -19.12
N ALA A 126 10.55 -14.47 -20.05
CA ALA A 126 10.60 -15.92 -19.90
C ALA A 126 9.28 -16.58 -19.51
N TRP A 127 8.76 -16.41 -18.35
CA TRP A 127 7.61 -17.15 -17.87
C TRP A 127 6.50 -16.23 -17.36
N PRO A 128 5.22 -16.47 -17.70
CA PRO A 128 4.73 -17.58 -18.53
C PRO A 128 4.72 -17.39 -20.07
N ASN A 129 5.40 -16.59 -20.73
CA ASN A 129 5.55 -16.43 -22.19
C ASN A 129 5.80 -14.97 -22.60
N ASN A 130 6.66 -14.28 -21.90
CA ASN A 130 6.96 -12.86 -22.17
C ASN A 130 5.68 -11.96 -22.17
N MET A 131 4.81 -12.17 -21.19
CA MET A 131 3.59 -11.43 -21.02
C MET A 131 3.83 -10.11 -20.29
N THR A 132 3.01 -9.11 -20.55
CA THR A 132 2.95 -7.90 -19.72
C THR A 132 2.37 -8.20 -18.33
N GLY A 133 2.59 -7.32 -17.35
CA GLY A 133 2.05 -7.51 -16.01
C GLY A 133 0.53 -7.77 -15.99
N PRO A 134 -0.30 -7.00 -16.69
CA PRO A 134 -1.74 -7.29 -16.81
C PRO A 134 -2.06 -8.64 -17.45
N GLU A 135 -1.34 -9.04 -18.49
CA GLU A 135 -1.54 -10.34 -19.14
C GLU A 135 -1.18 -11.51 -18.23
N VAL A 136 -0.14 -11.38 -17.40
CA VAL A 136 0.19 -12.41 -16.39
C VAL A 136 -0.92 -12.53 -15.36
N ILE A 137 -1.50 -11.42 -14.91
CA ILE A 137 -2.62 -11.45 -13.95
C ILE A 137 -3.83 -12.13 -14.59
N ASP A 138 -4.17 -11.77 -15.83
CA ASP A 138 -5.26 -12.41 -16.57
C ASP A 138 -5.03 -13.92 -16.74
N PHE A 139 -3.82 -14.30 -17.13
CA PHE A 139 -3.43 -15.70 -17.24
C PHE A 139 -3.66 -16.48 -15.92
N TRP A 140 -3.23 -15.92 -14.77
CA TRP A 140 -3.43 -16.58 -13.48
C TRP A 140 -4.88 -16.59 -13.03
N MET A 141 -5.68 -15.55 -13.34
CA MET A 141 -7.12 -15.56 -13.08
C MET A 141 -7.81 -16.69 -13.85
N ASN A 142 -7.47 -16.87 -15.13
CA ASN A 142 -8.00 -17.96 -15.96
C ASN A 142 -7.62 -19.34 -15.39
N LYS A 143 -6.35 -19.53 -14.98
CA LYS A 143 -5.90 -20.78 -14.36
C LYS A 143 -6.61 -21.05 -13.04
N ALA A 144 -6.74 -20.03 -12.16
CA ALA A 144 -7.45 -20.16 -10.90
C ALA A 144 -8.95 -20.45 -11.08
N THR A 145 -9.57 -19.94 -12.16
CA THR A 145 -10.95 -20.25 -12.50
C THR A 145 -11.14 -21.73 -12.86
N ALA A 146 -10.22 -22.28 -13.64
CA ALA A 146 -10.28 -23.69 -14.04
C ALA A 146 -9.97 -24.64 -12.87
N ASN A 147 -8.92 -24.34 -12.10
CA ASN A 147 -8.49 -25.17 -10.97
C ASN A 147 -7.60 -24.33 -10.02
N PRO A 148 -8.12 -23.80 -8.92
CA PRO A 148 -7.34 -22.95 -8.00
C PRO A 148 -6.05 -23.63 -7.48
N LYS A 149 -6.07 -24.96 -7.33
CA LYS A 149 -4.94 -25.77 -6.88
C LYS A 149 -4.80 -26.99 -7.78
N ASP A 150 -3.92 -26.89 -8.77
CA ASP A 150 -3.66 -28.00 -9.67
C ASP A 150 -2.60 -28.93 -9.11
N VAL A 151 -3.06 -29.97 -8.43
CA VAL A 151 -2.19 -30.98 -7.82
C VAL A 151 -1.46 -31.84 -8.86
N SER A 152 -1.98 -31.92 -10.08
CA SER A 152 -1.36 -32.73 -11.14
C SER A 152 -0.02 -32.16 -11.61
N VAL A 153 0.14 -30.86 -11.52
CA VAL A 153 1.39 -30.13 -11.84
C VAL A 153 2.02 -29.47 -10.62
N GLY A 154 1.48 -29.69 -9.43
CA GLY A 154 1.99 -29.14 -8.18
C GLY A 154 1.87 -27.62 -8.05
N LEU A 155 0.96 -26.97 -8.77
CA LEU A 155 0.81 -25.52 -8.79
C LEU A 155 -0.43 -25.06 -8.00
N ASN A 156 -0.25 -23.98 -7.26
CA ASN A 156 -1.32 -23.27 -6.58
C ASN A 156 -1.53 -21.90 -7.26
N TYR A 157 -2.46 -21.88 -8.21
CA TYR A 157 -2.72 -20.67 -9.02
C TYR A 157 -3.29 -19.51 -8.20
N GLN A 158 -4.03 -19.78 -7.14
CA GLN A 158 -4.45 -18.73 -6.19
C GLN A 158 -3.24 -18.03 -5.57
N GLN A 159 -2.25 -18.79 -5.12
CA GLN A 159 -1.05 -18.20 -4.52
C GLN A 159 -0.17 -17.50 -5.57
N LEU A 160 -0.04 -18.06 -6.75
CA LEU A 160 0.71 -17.44 -7.85
C LEU A 160 0.10 -16.09 -8.24
N LEU A 161 -1.22 -16.04 -8.44
CA LEU A 161 -1.95 -14.80 -8.71
C LEU A 161 -1.73 -13.77 -7.60
N SER A 162 -1.96 -14.15 -6.34
CA SER A 162 -1.82 -13.25 -5.20
C SER A 162 -0.39 -12.71 -5.06
N LYS A 163 0.64 -13.58 -5.16
CA LYS A 163 2.05 -13.19 -5.03
C LYS A 163 2.51 -12.32 -6.19
N PHE A 164 2.05 -12.61 -7.40
CA PHE A 164 2.36 -11.78 -8.55
C PHE A 164 1.76 -10.37 -8.40
N ILE A 165 0.52 -10.24 -7.95
CA ILE A 165 -0.10 -8.92 -7.67
C ILE A 165 0.69 -8.16 -6.59
N MET A 166 1.18 -8.85 -5.54
CA MET A 166 2.02 -8.20 -4.53
C MET A 166 3.28 -7.57 -5.14
N GLY A 167 3.93 -8.24 -6.08
CA GLY A 167 5.08 -7.69 -6.80
C GLY A 167 4.68 -6.61 -7.81
N ALA A 168 3.79 -6.97 -8.74
CA ALA A 168 3.45 -6.13 -9.89
C ALA A 168 2.60 -4.89 -9.56
N VAL A 169 1.94 -4.85 -8.40
CA VAL A 169 1.19 -3.67 -7.95
C VAL A 169 1.87 -3.04 -6.73
N PHE A 170 1.89 -3.73 -5.60
CA PHE A 170 2.25 -3.08 -4.33
C PHE A 170 3.73 -2.75 -4.25
N TYR A 171 4.61 -3.71 -4.51
CA TYR A 171 6.06 -3.45 -4.52
C TYR A 171 6.45 -2.44 -5.61
N ASN A 172 5.96 -2.63 -6.83
CA ASN A 172 6.26 -1.73 -7.94
C ASN A 172 5.79 -0.29 -7.65
N GLN A 173 4.61 -0.12 -7.07
CA GLN A 173 4.15 1.23 -6.72
C GLN A 173 4.94 1.81 -5.54
N ALA A 174 5.13 1.05 -4.45
CA ALA A 174 5.82 1.56 -3.28
C ALA A 174 7.26 1.98 -3.60
N VAL A 175 8.03 1.09 -4.21
CA VAL A 175 9.49 1.25 -4.37
C VAL A 175 9.81 2.00 -5.65
N ASP A 176 9.42 1.49 -6.80
CA ASP A 176 9.79 2.00 -8.10
C ASP A 176 9.12 3.36 -8.39
N ASN A 177 7.79 3.39 -8.34
CA ASN A 177 7.03 4.59 -8.71
C ASN A 177 7.11 5.70 -7.65
N TYR A 178 6.87 5.39 -6.36
CA TYR A 178 6.75 6.46 -5.36
C TYR A 178 8.07 6.79 -4.66
N LEU A 179 8.86 5.81 -4.21
CA LEU A 179 10.12 6.10 -3.53
C LEU A 179 11.26 6.46 -4.50
N ASP A 180 11.33 5.84 -5.66
CA ASP A 180 12.37 6.14 -6.63
C ASP A 180 11.95 7.30 -7.56
N GLU A 181 10.99 7.09 -8.46
CA GLU A 181 10.66 8.10 -9.48
C GLU A 181 10.08 9.40 -8.91
N LYS A 182 9.19 9.35 -7.89
CA LYS A 182 8.47 10.54 -7.40
C LYS A 182 9.13 11.25 -6.23
N MET A 183 10.10 10.64 -5.56
CA MET A 183 10.84 11.29 -4.48
C MET A 183 12.07 12.05 -4.96
N GLY A 184 12.42 12.00 -6.25
CA GLY A 184 13.45 12.80 -6.83
C GLY A 184 13.26 14.32 -6.58
N ALA A 185 14.36 15.07 -6.45
CA ALA A 185 14.34 16.47 -6.03
C ALA A 185 13.40 17.34 -6.87
N ASP A 186 13.39 17.11 -8.18
CA ASP A 186 12.68 17.96 -9.14
C ASP A 186 11.31 17.39 -9.59
N THR A 187 10.90 16.22 -9.06
CA THR A 187 9.70 15.54 -9.54
C THR A 187 8.44 16.06 -8.87
N LYS A 188 8.49 16.31 -7.57
CA LYS A 188 7.35 16.81 -6.78
C LYS A 188 7.80 17.95 -5.89
N PRO A 189 7.02 19.04 -5.80
CA PRO A 189 7.36 20.16 -4.93
C PRO A 189 7.18 19.76 -3.46
N ASN A 190 8.01 20.38 -2.59
CA ASN A 190 7.91 20.26 -1.13
C ASN A 190 7.65 21.62 -0.46
N ASP A 191 7.29 22.64 -1.23
CA ASP A 191 7.12 24.03 -0.81
C ASP A 191 5.73 24.61 -1.12
N LYS A 192 4.88 23.84 -1.79
CA LYS A 192 3.52 24.23 -2.15
C LYS A 192 2.54 23.05 -2.02
N PRO A 193 1.23 23.33 -1.90
CA PRO A 193 0.23 22.28 -1.75
C PRO A 193 0.22 21.33 -2.95
N TYR A 194 -0.07 20.05 -2.68
CA TYR A 194 -0.22 19.03 -3.71
C TYR A 194 -1.29 19.39 -4.77
N LYS A 195 -2.37 19.98 -4.30
CA LYS A 195 -3.49 20.54 -5.09
C LYS A 195 -4.17 21.62 -4.28
N ASP A 196 -5.03 22.40 -4.92
CA ASP A 196 -5.79 23.45 -4.24
C ASP A 196 -6.52 22.92 -2.99
N GLY A 197 -6.33 23.59 -1.88
CA GLY A 197 -6.91 23.24 -0.58
C GLY A 197 -6.23 22.06 0.15
N ALA A 198 -5.22 21.41 -0.42
CA ALA A 198 -4.49 20.37 0.29
C ALA A 198 -3.59 20.96 1.39
N CYS A 199 -3.54 20.30 2.53
CA CYS A 199 -2.68 20.66 3.66
C CYS A 199 -1.31 19.99 3.65
N TYR A 200 -1.00 19.26 2.58
CA TYR A 200 0.25 18.53 2.37
C TYR A 200 0.85 18.84 1.01
N THR A 201 2.16 18.67 0.89
CA THR A 201 2.92 18.89 -0.34
C THR A 201 2.86 17.67 -1.26
N GLY A 202 3.35 17.81 -2.49
CA GLY A 202 3.47 16.70 -3.42
C GLY A 202 4.44 15.60 -2.93
N LYS A 203 5.48 15.97 -2.18
CA LYS A 203 6.43 15.01 -1.60
C LYS A 203 5.83 14.24 -0.42
N GLU A 204 5.21 14.95 0.52
CA GLU A 204 4.50 14.32 1.63
C GLU A 204 3.47 13.31 1.12
N HIS A 205 2.68 13.70 0.12
CA HIS A 205 1.71 12.79 -0.49
C HIS A 205 2.35 11.58 -1.17
N SER A 206 3.47 11.76 -1.86
CA SER A 206 4.19 10.63 -2.48
C SER A 206 4.76 9.67 -1.44
N TRP A 207 5.25 10.19 -0.33
CA TRP A 207 5.72 9.37 0.80
C TRP A 207 4.58 8.56 1.43
N ASP A 208 3.45 9.20 1.70
CA ASP A 208 2.24 8.54 2.23
C ASP A 208 1.74 7.44 1.31
N GLU A 209 1.73 7.69 -0.01
CA GLU A 209 1.32 6.69 -0.98
C GLU A 209 2.29 5.50 -1.01
N ALA A 210 3.60 5.75 -0.89
CA ALA A 210 4.60 4.68 -0.79
C ALA A 210 4.37 3.82 0.46
N PHE A 211 4.22 4.46 1.62
CA PHE A 211 3.90 3.76 2.87
C PHE A 211 2.60 2.96 2.76
N GLY A 212 1.55 3.57 2.22
CA GLY A 212 0.27 2.91 2.01
C GLY A 212 0.36 1.68 1.10
N TYR A 213 1.17 1.73 0.04
CA TYR A 213 1.41 0.54 -0.80
C TYR A 213 2.29 -0.49 -0.13
N TRP A 214 3.23 -0.10 0.73
CA TRP A 214 3.99 -1.04 1.53
C TRP A 214 3.07 -1.86 2.45
N GLY A 215 2.02 -1.23 2.99
CA GLY A 215 0.95 -1.89 3.71
C GLY A 215 1.32 -2.32 5.14
N ALA A 216 2.31 -1.67 5.75
CA ALA A 216 2.59 -1.86 7.16
C ALA A 216 1.51 -1.18 8.02
N ALA A 217 1.23 -1.75 9.20
CA ALA A 217 0.43 -1.06 10.19
C ALA A 217 1.16 0.19 10.70
N ALA A 218 0.41 1.28 10.94
CA ALA A 218 1.01 2.56 11.36
C ALA A 218 1.87 2.43 12.63
N HIS A 219 1.52 1.52 13.53
CA HIS A 219 2.21 1.26 14.80
C HIS A 219 3.17 0.06 14.76
N SER A 220 3.50 -0.45 13.57
CA SER A 220 4.31 -1.68 13.43
C SER A 220 5.68 -1.61 14.10
N LEU A 221 6.26 -0.42 14.25
CA LEU A 221 7.55 -0.24 14.95
C LEU A 221 7.44 -0.40 16.47
N LEU A 222 6.25 -0.23 17.05
CA LEU A 222 6.00 -0.49 18.49
C LEU A 222 5.89 -1.98 18.80
N LEU A 223 5.66 -2.80 17.79
CA LEU A 223 5.45 -4.24 17.95
C LEU A 223 6.76 -5.01 17.86
N SER A 224 6.90 -6.03 18.71
CA SER A 224 7.96 -7.01 18.54
C SER A 224 7.85 -7.77 17.23
N ALA A 225 8.90 -8.43 16.78
CA ALA A 225 8.88 -9.26 15.57
C ALA A 225 7.82 -10.38 15.68
N GLU A 226 7.62 -10.96 16.86
CA GLU A 226 6.60 -11.97 17.11
C GLU A 226 5.19 -11.40 17.02
N GLN A 227 4.93 -10.23 17.61
CA GLN A 227 3.64 -9.55 17.50
C GLN A 227 3.33 -9.19 16.06
N ASN A 228 4.26 -8.59 15.32
CA ASN A 228 4.09 -8.31 13.88
C ASN A 228 3.76 -9.57 13.09
N TYR A 229 4.46 -10.68 13.36
CA TYR A 229 4.16 -11.96 12.72
C TYR A 229 2.75 -12.46 13.07
N ASN A 230 2.34 -12.38 14.32
CA ASN A 230 1.04 -12.84 14.78
C ASN A 230 -0.11 -11.98 14.26
N VAL A 231 0.07 -10.65 14.18
CA VAL A 231 -0.87 -9.75 13.50
C VAL A 231 -1.00 -10.12 12.02
N ALA A 232 0.12 -10.31 11.32
CA ALA A 232 0.11 -10.72 9.91
C ALA A 232 -0.56 -12.09 9.68
N LYS A 233 -0.49 -12.98 10.68
CA LYS A 233 -1.16 -14.29 10.69
C LYS A 233 -2.58 -14.25 11.25
N LYS A 234 -3.08 -13.07 11.66
CA LYS A 234 -4.39 -12.88 12.30
C LYS A 234 -4.59 -13.70 13.56
N LYS A 235 -3.53 -13.89 14.32
CA LYS A 235 -3.53 -14.63 15.59
C LYS A 235 -3.59 -13.73 16.81
N ASP A 236 -3.13 -12.49 16.66
CA ASP A 236 -3.11 -11.48 17.70
C ASP A 236 -3.83 -10.22 17.19
N LEU A 237 -5.12 -10.14 17.47
CA LEU A 237 -5.94 -9.00 17.06
C LEU A 237 -5.79 -7.80 17.99
N ALA A 238 -5.43 -8.06 19.25
CA ALA A 238 -5.24 -7.00 20.25
C ALA A 238 -4.00 -6.13 19.95
N SER A 239 -2.98 -6.71 19.31
CA SER A 239 -1.80 -5.97 18.84
C SER A 239 -2.00 -5.32 17.47
N ALA A 240 -3.19 -5.43 16.87
CA ALA A 240 -3.51 -4.88 15.56
C ALA A 240 -4.21 -3.51 15.63
N ASP A 241 -4.66 -3.09 16.81
CA ASP A 241 -5.41 -1.83 17.05
C ASP A 241 -4.48 -0.66 17.42
#